data_a98d5ec0a5e2fa3a2dc9639d9baccf04
#
_entry.id   a98d5ec0a5e2fa3a2dc9639d9baccf04
#
_cell.length_a   1.000
_cell.length_b   1.000
_cell.length_c   1.000
_cell.angle_alpha   90.00
_cell.angle_beta   90.00
_cell.angle_gamma   90.00
#
_symmetry.space_group_name_H-M   'P 1'
#
loop_
_entity.id
_entity.type
_entity.pdbx_description
1 polymer ?
#
loop_
_entity_poly.entity_id
_entity_poly.type
_entity_poly.pdbx_seq_one_letter_code
_entity_poly.pdbx_strand_id
1 'polypeptide(L)'
;MLATNTSALSITTIDGACQRPERVVGLHFFNPAPMMPLVEVVRGHATSGALVDAACALVQRWGKTTVVAADTPGFIVNRIARPFYGEALRILDEGIADCATIDWAMRTLGGFRMGPFELMDLIGNDVNFAVTSAVYEGFFFDPRYKPSLTQRRLVDANLLGRKTGRGWYDYRDGAVPPAPREDPALGSSILERILAMLINEAVDAVFWGVATPADIDLAMVKGVNYPKGLIAWAEELGYRVALERMERLQAEYAEDRYRPSPLLRRLAASGGTLRG
;
A
#
# COMPACT_ATOMS: atom_id res chain seq x y z
N MET A 1 9.63 15.96 -23.02
CA MET A 1 9.03 15.11 -21.98
C MET A 1 7.53 15.23 -22.09
N LEU A 2 6.82 14.12 -22.11
CA LEU A 2 5.39 14.01 -21.94
C LEU A 2 5.19 13.25 -20.62
N ALA A 3 4.54 13.88 -19.64
CA ALA A 3 4.31 13.29 -18.33
C ALA A 3 2.81 13.06 -18.10
N THR A 4 2.47 11.93 -17.49
CA THR A 4 1.10 11.60 -17.07
C THR A 4 1.04 11.44 -15.55
N ASN A 5 -0.05 11.91 -14.92
CA ASN A 5 -0.30 11.76 -13.48
C ASN A 5 -1.33 10.65 -13.21
N THR A 6 -1.38 9.62 -14.05
CA THR A 6 -2.26 8.49 -13.78
C THR A 6 -1.87 7.76 -12.50
N SER A 7 -2.87 7.25 -11.77
CA SER A 7 -2.67 6.42 -10.56
C SER A 7 -2.92 4.94 -10.80
N ALA A 8 -3.50 4.59 -11.97
CA ALA A 8 -3.95 3.23 -12.25
C ALA A 8 -3.73 2.78 -13.70
N LEU A 9 -3.63 3.71 -14.66
CA LEU A 9 -3.36 3.35 -16.06
C LEU A 9 -1.87 3.08 -16.25
N SER A 10 -1.55 2.03 -17.01
CA SER A 10 -0.18 1.68 -17.39
C SER A 10 0.47 2.79 -18.22
N ILE A 11 1.68 3.19 -17.84
CA ILE A 11 2.50 4.13 -18.60
C ILE A 11 2.86 3.52 -19.97
N THR A 12 3.12 2.21 -19.98
CA THR A 12 3.42 1.44 -21.20
C THR A 12 2.26 1.47 -22.21
N THR A 13 1.00 1.45 -21.72
CA THR A 13 -0.17 1.59 -22.60
C THR A 13 -0.23 2.99 -23.22
N ILE A 14 0.12 4.02 -22.43
CA ILE A 14 0.13 5.41 -22.91
C ILE A 14 1.28 5.65 -23.89
N ASP A 15 2.49 5.15 -23.56
CA ASP A 15 3.67 5.32 -24.41
C ASP A 15 3.51 4.62 -25.75
N GLY A 16 2.89 3.43 -25.78
CA GLY A 16 2.61 2.66 -26.99
C GLY A 16 1.65 3.36 -27.97
N ALA A 17 0.85 4.32 -27.50
CA ALA A 17 -0.01 5.16 -28.33
C ALA A 17 0.71 6.42 -28.88
N CYS A 18 1.96 6.67 -28.47
CA CYS A 18 2.71 7.87 -28.83
C CYS A 18 3.70 7.61 -29.98
N GLN A 19 3.94 8.62 -30.83
CA GLN A 19 4.96 8.56 -31.87
C GLN A 19 6.39 8.48 -31.33
N ARG A 20 6.60 8.98 -30.11
CA ARG A 20 7.91 9.01 -29.44
C ARG A 20 7.80 8.46 -28.03
N PRO A 21 7.59 7.13 -27.90
CA PRO A 21 7.32 6.48 -26.61
C PRO A 21 8.47 6.66 -25.60
N GLU A 22 9.73 6.78 -26.08
CA GLU A 22 10.90 7.00 -25.25
C GLU A 22 10.87 8.34 -24.48
N ARG A 23 9.92 9.24 -24.82
CA ARG A 23 9.71 10.56 -24.20
C ARG A 23 8.53 10.63 -23.23
N VAL A 24 7.87 9.50 -22.95
CA VAL A 24 6.73 9.38 -22.04
C VAL A 24 7.20 8.86 -20.68
N VAL A 25 6.70 9.46 -19.59
CA VAL A 25 7.01 9.06 -18.20
C VAL A 25 5.80 9.31 -17.31
N GLY A 26 5.63 8.49 -16.27
CA GLY A 26 4.67 8.74 -15.21
C GLY A 26 5.27 9.69 -14.16
N LEU A 27 4.50 10.69 -13.72
CA LEU A 27 4.79 11.49 -12.53
C LEU A 27 3.56 11.40 -11.62
N HIS A 28 3.56 10.39 -10.76
CA HIS A 28 2.42 10.12 -9.88
C HIS A 28 2.53 10.92 -8.58
N PHE A 29 1.67 11.90 -8.42
CA PHE A 29 1.55 12.75 -7.23
C PHE A 29 0.52 12.17 -6.27
N PHE A 30 0.75 12.41 -4.99
CA PHE A 30 -0.20 12.05 -3.92
C PHE A 30 -1.04 13.24 -3.51
N ASN A 31 -2.31 12.99 -3.19
CA ASN A 31 -3.27 14.04 -2.85
C ASN A 31 -3.22 14.39 -1.35
N PRO A 32 -3.18 15.67 -0.96
CA PRO A 32 -3.11 16.87 -1.82
C PRO A 32 -1.70 17.13 -2.36
N ALA A 33 -1.54 17.24 -3.67
CA ALA A 33 -0.24 17.33 -4.34
C ALA A 33 0.69 18.47 -3.82
N PRO A 34 0.21 19.65 -3.41
CA PRO A 34 1.08 20.67 -2.85
C PRO A 34 1.72 20.24 -1.52
N MET A 35 1.01 19.48 -0.70
CA MET A 35 1.44 19.12 0.67
C MET A 35 2.25 17.81 0.72
N MET A 36 1.92 16.85 -0.14
CA MET A 36 2.57 15.54 -0.12
C MET A 36 3.96 15.64 -0.74
N PRO A 37 5.01 15.20 -0.04
CA PRO A 37 6.39 15.37 -0.50
C PRO A 37 6.80 14.42 -1.60
N LEU A 38 6.14 13.25 -1.73
CA LEU A 38 6.53 12.17 -2.63
C LEU A 38 5.98 12.35 -4.04
N VAL A 39 6.80 12.01 -5.03
CA VAL A 39 6.39 11.75 -6.42
C VAL A 39 7.03 10.44 -6.88
N GLU A 40 6.22 9.49 -7.35
CA GLU A 40 6.72 8.31 -8.04
C GLU A 40 7.00 8.65 -9.50
N VAL A 41 8.25 8.50 -9.92
CA VAL A 41 8.67 8.60 -11.32
C VAL A 41 8.55 7.21 -11.93
N VAL A 42 7.53 7.01 -12.74
CA VAL A 42 7.17 5.68 -13.26
C VAL A 42 7.71 5.50 -14.66
N ARG A 43 8.52 4.47 -14.83
CA ARG A 43 9.14 4.12 -16.11
C ARG A 43 8.29 3.11 -16.86
N GLY A 44 7.69 3.51 -17.98
CA GLY A 44 7.07 2.60 -18.94
C GLY A 44 8.10 1.76 -19.70
N HIS A 45 7.62 0.83 -20.52
CA HIS A 45 8.49 -0.10 -21.24
C HIS A 45 9.51 0.58 -22.15
N ALA A 46 9.08 1.64 -22.86
CA ALA A 46 9.92 2.36 -23.80
C ALA A 46 10.59 3.62 -23.20
N THR A 47 10.23 4.05 -21.99
CA THR A 47 10.75 5.25 -21.33
C THR A 47 12.29 5.22 -21.26
N SER A 48 12.97 6.23 -21.81
CA SER A 48 14.44 6.29 -21.77
C SER A 48 14.98 6.60 -20.37
N GLY A 49 16.13 6.04 -19.99
CA GLY A 49 16.81 6.35 -18.72
C GLY A 49 17.08 7.83 -18.54
N ALA A 50 17.58 8.50 -19.60
CA ALA A 50 17.83 9.94 -19.59
C ALA A 50 16.58 10.77 -19.30
N LEU A 51 15.39 10.29 -19.72
CA LEU A 51 14.13 10.95 -19.40
C LEU A 51 13.77 10.77 -17.92
N VAL A 52 13.99 9.58 -17.36
CA VAL A 52 13.77 9.31 -15.92
C VAL A 52 14.64 10.24 -15.08
N ASP A 53 15.95 10.36 -15.40
CA ASP A 53 16.87 11.23 -14.70
C ASP A 53 16.45 12.71 -14.78
N ALA A 54 16.05 13.17 -15.98
CA ALA A 54 15.54 14.52 -16.18
C ALA A 54 14.24 14.79 -15.42
N ALA A 55 13.34 13.80 -15.33
CA ALA A 55 12.10 13.88 -14.58
C ALA A 55 12.38 13.97 -13.08
N CYS A 56 13.25 13.12 -12.54
CA CYS A 56 13.70 13.19 -11.15
C CYS A 56 14.30 14.56 -10.81
N ALA A 57 15.23 15.06 -11.62
CA ALA A 57 15.84 16.36 -11.42
C ALA A 57 14.81 17.52 -11.49
N LEU A 58 13.83 17.44 -12.36
CA LEU A 58 12.75 18.43 -12.46
C LEU A 58 11.89 18.44 -11.19
N VAL A 59 11.45 17.28 -10.75
CA VAL A 59 10.59 17.11 -9.56
C VAL A 59 11.31 17.55 -8.28
N GLN A 60 12.60 17.22 -8.16
CA GLN A 60 13.44 17.67 -7.03
C GLN A 60 13.58 19.20 -6.97
N ARG A 61 13.66 19.90 -8.12
CA ARG A 61 13.63 21.36 -8.16
C ARG A 61 12.33 21.97 -7.64
N TRP A 62 11.23 21.21 -7.64
CA TRP A 62 9.96 21.61 -7.00
C TRP A 62 9.93 21.36 -5.48
N GLY A 63 11.06 20.93 -4.89
CA GLY A 63 11.16 20.59 -3.46
C GLY A 63 10.51 19.27 -3.10
N LYS A 64 10.27 18.39 -4.08
CA LYS A 64 9.66 17.07 -3.86
C LYS A 64 10.73 15.97 -3.77
N THR A 65 10.38 14.91 -3.08
CA THR A 65 11.17 13.67 -3.02
C THR A 65 10.75 12.75 -4.16
N THR A 66 11.70 12.17 -4.88
CA THR A 66 11.41 11.22 -5.96
C THR A 66 11.81 9.80 -5.57
N VAL A 67 11.04 8.84 -6.05
CA VAL A 67 11.38 7.42 -6.12
C VAL A 67 11.13 6.94 -7.54
N VAL A 68 11.89 5.95 -7.99
CA VAL A 68 11.72 5.39 -9.35
C VAL A 68 10.98 4.07 -9.25
N ALA A 69 9.92 3.93 -10.03
CA ALA A 69 9.11 2.71 -10.09
C ALA A 69 9.03 2.14 -11.50
N ALA A 70 8.99 0.82 -11.62
CA ALA A 70 8.55 0.15 -12.83
C ALA A 70 7.02 0.32 -13.00
N ASP A 71 6.57 0.30 -14.25
CA ASP A 71 5.15 0.35 -14.61
C ASP A 71 4.45 -0.97 -14.27
N THR A 72 4.03 -1.10 -13.02
CA THR A 72 3.24 -2.24 -12.52
C THR A 72 1.95 -1.73 -11.88
N PRO A 73 0.88 -2.53 -11.78
CA PRO A 73 -0.38 -2.09 -11.19
C PRO A 73 -0.20 -1.52 -9.79
N GLY A 74 -0.58 -0.24 -9.62
CA GLY A 74 -0.44 0.47 -8.35
C GLY A 74 0.98 0.95 -8.02
N PHE A 75 1.94 0.82 -8.94
CA PHE A 75 3.35 1.24 -8.80
C PHE A 75 3.96 0.74 -7.48
N ILE A 76 4.49 1.62 -6.63
CA ILE A 76 5.01 1.23 -5.30
C ILE A 76 3.90 1.35 -4.25
N VAL A 77 3.42 2.58 -4.01
CA VAL A 77 2.59 2.89 -2.83
C VAL A 77 1.23 2.22 -2.90
N ASN A 78 0.51 2.37 -4.02
CA ASN A 78 -0.83 1.80 -4.15
C ASN A 78 -0.82 0.28 -4.13
N ARG A 79 0.22 -0.38 -4.63
CA ARG A 79 0.43 -1.81 -4.53
C ARG A 79 0.68 -2.23 -3.08
N ILE A 80 1.75 -1.69 -2.46
CA ILE A 80 2.24 -2.15 -1.15
C ILE A 80 1.27 -1.81 -0.02
N ALA A 81 0.51 -0.72 -0.14
CA ALA A 81 -0.47 -0.35 0.88
C ALA A 81 -1.76 -1.20 0.87
N ARG A 82 -2.01 -2.06 -0.15
CA ARG A 82 -3.28 -2.83 -0.21
C ARG A 82 -3.51 -3.72 1.01
N PRO A 83 -2.53 -4.46 1.53
CA PRO A 83 -2.72 -5.27 2.73
C PRO A 83 -3.13 -4.48 3.98
N PHE A 84 -2.72 -3.21 4.11
CA PHE A 84 -3.13 -2.35 5.23
C PHE A 84 -4.65 -2.26 5.37
N TYR A 85 -5.33 -2.12 4.24
CA TYR A 85 -6.79 -2.07 4.19
C TYR A 85 -7.40 -3.47 4.11
N GLY A 86 -6.88 -4.32 3.23
CA GLY A 86 -7.45 -5.63 2.93
C GLY A 86 -7.43 -6.57 4.12
N GLU A 87 -6.34 -6.60 4.92
CA GLU A 87 -6.30 -7.44 6.12
C GLU A 87 -7.14 -6.87 7.27
N ALA A 88 -7.18 -5.54 7.43
CA ALA A 88 -8.07 -4.91 8.40
C ALA A 88 -9.55 -5.26 8.12
N LEU A 89 -9.96 -5.20 6.85
CA LEU A 89 -11.30 -5.59 6.42
C LEU A 89 -11.59 -7.07 6.69
N ARG A 90 -10.62 -7.96 6.47
CA ARG A 90 -10.78 -9.39 6.78
C ARG A 90 -10.92 -9.65 8.29
N ILE A 91 -10.09 -9.01 9.10
CA ILE A 91 -10.18 -9.10 10.57
C ILE A 91 -11.56 -8.66 11.07
N LEU A 92 -12.10 -7.59 10.47
CA LEU A 92 -13.47 -7.14 10.75
C LEU A 92 -14.51 -8.16 10.27
N ASP A 93 -14.42 -8.65 9.03
CA ASP A 93 -15.35 -9.59 8.42
C ASP A 93 -15.37 -10.94 9.17
N GLU A 94 -14.24 -11.36 9.73
CA GLU A 94 -14.09 -12.55 10.58
C GLU A 94 -14.63 -12.35 12.00
N GLY A 95 -15.01 -11.13 12.39
CA GLY A 95 -15.50 -10.82 13.72
C GLY A 95 -14.44 -10.86 14.83
N ILE A 96 -13.16 -10.81 14.46
CA ILE A 96 -12.04 -10.83 15.42
C ILE A 96 -12.00 -9.53 16.22
N ALA A 97 -12.20 -8.39 15.55
CA ALA A 97 -12.22 -7.07 16.18
C ALA A 97 -13.07 -6.09 15.37
N ASP A 98 -13.58 -5.05 16.05
CA ASP A 98 -14.27 -3.94 15.40
C ASP A 98 -13.29 -2.89 14.83
N CYS A 99 -13.82 -1.94 14.06
CA CYS A 99 -13.03 -0.89 13.40
C CYS A 99 -12.18 -0.08 14.39
N ALA A 100 -12.77 0.31 15.54
CA ALA A 100 -12.09 1.13 16.54
C ALA A 100 -10.92 0.39 17.18
N THR A 101 -11.08 -0.89 17.48
CA THR A 101 -10.04 -1.76 18.04
C THR A 101 -8.89 -1.99 17.06
N ILE A 102 -9.21 -2.23 15.77
CA ILE A 102 -8.19 -2.40 14.73
C ILE A 102 -7.40 -1.10 14.53
N ASP A 103 -8.09 0.04 14.45
CA ASP A 103 -7.45 1.35 14.31
C ASP A 103 -6.59 1.70 15.52
N TRP A 104 -7.07 1.40 16.74
CA TRP A 104 -6.28 1.55 17.94
C TRP A 104 -5.00 0.71 17.92
N ALA A 105 -5.08 -0.56 17.56
CA ALA A 105 -3.93 -1.45 17.48
C ALA A 105 -2.87 -0.91 16.50
N MET A 106 -3.29 -0.49 15.31
CA MET A 106 -2.37 0.03 14.30
C MET A 106 -1.74 1.36 14.72
N ARG A 107 -2.50 2.26 15.37
CA ARG A 107 -1.97 3.54 15.85
C ARG A 107 -1.08 3.39 17.07
N THR A 108 -1.58 2.71 18.10
CA THR A 108 -0.94 2.68 19.43
C THR A 108 0.24 1.72 19.46
N LEU A 109 0.08 0.52 18.87
CA LEU A 109 1.13 -0.50 18.89
C LEU A 109 2.02 -0.43 17.64
N GLY A 110 1.44 -0.11 16.48
CA GLY A 110 2.15 -0.01 15.21
C GLY A 110 2.78 1.35 14.93
N GLY A 111 2.40 2.40 15.66
CA GLY A 111 2.90 3.76 15.45
C GLY A 111 2.38 4.44 14.17
N PHE A 112 1.38 3.89 13.52
CA PHE A 112 0.77 4.51 12.34
C PHE A 112 0.01 5.78 12.74
N ARG A 113 0.07 6.81 11.90
CA ARG A 113 -0.60 8.07 12.16
C ARG A 113 -2.13 7.93 12.21
N MET A 114 -2.68 7.04 11.39
CA MET A 114 -4.10 6.71 11.32
C MET A 114 -4.25 5.20 11.18
N GLY A 115 -5.33 4.66 11.72
CA GLY A 115 -5.72 3.29 11.47
C GLY A 115 -6.34 3.12 10.08
N PRO A 116 -6.49 1.88 9.60
CA PRO A 116 -6.98 1.60 8.24
C PRO A 116 -8.39 2.12 7.98
N PHE A 117 -9.30 2.06 8.95
CA PHE A 117 -10.69 2.51 8.78
C PHE A 117 -10.80 4.04 8.81
N GLU A 118 -10.08 4.69 9.72
CA GLU A 118 -9.96 6.17 9.73
C GLU A 118 -9.38 6.68 8.40
N LEU A 119 -8.38 5.98 7.86
CA LEU A 119 -7.73 6.38 6.62
C LEU A 119 -8.63 6.13 5.40
N MET A 120 -9.37 5.02 5.35
CA MET A 120 -10.36 4.76 4.31
C MET A 120 -11.46 5.85 4.29
N ASP A 121 -11.93 6.28 5.46
CA ASP A 121 -12.93 7.33 5.57
C ASP A 121 -12.37 8.73 5.21
N LEU A 122 -11.08 8.97 5.43
CA LEU A 122 -10.41 10.20 5.00
C LEU A 122 -10.24 10.27 3.48
N ILE A 123 -9.79 9.18 2.86
CA ILE A 123 -9.58 9.08 1.40
C ILE A 123 -10.93 9.06 0.66
N GLY A 124 -11.89 8.42 1.24
CA GLY A 124 -13.18 8.04 0.68
C GLY A 124 -13.20 6.56 0.30
N ASN A 125 -14.20 5.84 0.80
CA ASN A 125 -14.36 4.39 0.57
C ASN A 125 -14.48 4.04 -0.91
N ASP A 126 -15.11 4.90 -1.71
CA ASP A 126 -15.21 4.76 -3.17
C ASP A 126 -13.85 4.84 -3.85
N VAL A 127 -13.01 5.81 -3.48
CA VAL A 127 -11.66 5.98 -4.03
C VAL A 127 -10.77 4.80 -3.63
N ASN A 128 -10.78 4.42 -2.34
CA ASN A 128 -9.97 3.29 -1.86
C ASN A 128 -10.40 1.97 -2.50
N PHE A 129 -11.72 1.73 -2.65
CA PHE A 129 -12.26 0.56 -3.31
C PHE A 129 -11.90 0.52 -4.80
N ALA A 130 -12.02 1.65 -5.51
CA ALA A 130 -11.67 1.74 -6.93
C ALA A 130 -10.19 1.45 -7.18
N VAL A 131 -9.28 1.99 -6.35
CA VAL A 131 -7.84 1.69 -6.43
C VAL A 131 -7.57 0.20 -6.16
N THR A 132 -8.22 -0.39 -5.14
CA THR A 132 -8.07 -1.82 -4.84
C THR A 132 -8.55 -2.68 -6.02
N SER A 133 -9.69 -2.35 -6.62
CA SER A 133 -10.23 -3.05 -7.78
C SER A 133 -9.30 -2.95 -8.99
N ALA A 134 -8.77 -1.76 -9.27
CA ALA A 134 -7.83 -1.56 -10.38
C ALA A 134 -6.52 -2.36 -10.21
N VAL A 135 -5.99 -2.41 -8.98
CA VAL A 135 -4.80 -3.24 -8.67
C VAL A 135 -5.13 -4.73 -8.83
N TYR A 136 -6.28 -5.17 -8.31
CA TYR A 136 -6.72 -6.56 -8.42
C TYR A 136 -6.89 -7.02 -9.86
N GLU A 137 -7.56 -6.21 -10.68
CA GLU A 137 -7.73 -6.47 -12.14
C GLU A 137 -6.39 -6.44 -12.86
N GLY A 138 -5.54 -5.46 -12.56
CA GLY A 138 -4.22 -5.30 -13.16
C GLY A 138 -3.26 -6.45 -12.87
N PHE A 139 -3.41 -7.13 -11.73
CA PHE A 139 -2.69 -8.37 -11.39
C PHE A 139 -3.45 -9.64 -11.80
N PHE A 140 -4.33 -9.55 -12.79
CA PHE A 140 -5.10 -10.69 -13.30
C PHE A 140 -5.85 -11.44 -12.20
N PHE A 141 -6.47 -10.69 -11.29
CA PHE A 141 -7.28 -11.20 -10.20
C PHE A 141 -6.49 -12.01 -9.15
N ASP A 142 -5.21 -11.66 -8.89
CA ASP A 142 -4.43 -12.28 -7.81
C ASP A 142 -5.18 -12.09 -6.48
N PRO A 143 -5.53 -13.18 -5.75
CA PRO A 143 -6.30 -13.11 -4.50
C PRO A 143 -5.66 -12.22 -3.43
N ARG A 144 -4.37 -11.92 -3.53
CA ARG A 144 -3.66 -11.01 -2.63
C ARG A 144 -4.30 -9.62 -2.57
N TYR A 145 -4.86 -9.15 -3.70
CA TYR A 145 -5.45 -7.81 -3.83
C TYR A 145 -6.97 -7.81 -3.90
N LYS A 146 -7.63 -8.96 -3.63
CA LYS A 146 -9.08 -9.11 -3.74
C LYS A 146 -9.84 -8.06 -2.91
N PRO A 147 -10.74 -7.25 -3.52
CA PRO A 147 -11.56 -6.27 -2.81
C PRO A 147 -12.52 -6.91 -1.80
N SER A 148 -12.89 -6.16 -0.75
CA SER A 148 -13.87 -6.58 0.25
C SER A 148 -15.31 -6.31 -0.19
N LEU A 149 -16.19 -7.28 0.01
CA LEU A 149 -17.63 -7.11 -0.19
C LEU A 149 -18.24 -6.14 0.83
N THR A 150 -17.70 -6.11 2.05
CA THR A 150 -18.16 -5.20 3.10
C THR A 150 -17.87 -3.77 2.74
N GLN A 151 -16.65 -3.47 2.23
CA GLN A 151 -16.33 -2.14 1.71
C GLN A 151 -17.20 -1.79 0.48
N ARG A 152 -17.45 -2.73 -0.43
CA ARG A 152 -18.34 -2.52 -1.58
C ARG A 152 -19.74 -2.10 -1.13
N ARG A 153 -20.31 -2.74 -0.11
CA ARG A 153 -21.63 -2.38 0.42
C ARG A 153 -21.67 -0.97 0.99
N LEU A 154 -20.58 -0.48 1.63
CA LEU A 154 -20.51 0.92 2.05
C LEU A 154 -20.55 1.86 0.87
N VAL A 155 -19.79 1.56 -0.19
CA VAL A 155 -19.79 2.38 -1.42
C VAL A 155 -21.18 2.41 -2.04
N ASP A 156 -21.84 1.26 -2.20
CA ASP A 156 -23.19 1.15 -2.77
C ASP A 156 -24.24 1.88 -1.92
N ALA A 157 -24.03 1.96 -0.60
CA ALA A 157 -24.89 2.71 0.34
C ALA A 157 -24.56 4.21 0.43
N ASN A 158 -23.59 4.70 -0.36
CA ASN A 158 -23.08 6.09 -0.29
C ASN A 158 -22.51 6.46 1.10
N LEU A 159 -21.97 5.48 1.83
CA LEU A 159 -21.27 5.67 3.10
C LEU A 159 -19.76 5.82 2.81
N LEU A 160 -19.40 6.99 2.23
CA LEU A 160 -18.08 7.19 1.65
C LEU A 160 -17.02 7.74 2.63
N GLY A 161 -17.38 7.89 3.89
CA GLY A 161 -16.51 8.46 4.92
C GLY A 161 -16.79 9.93 5.19
N ARG A 162 -15.73 10.70 5.50
CA ARG A 162 -15.85 12.11 5.93
C ARG A 162 -16.59 12.99 4.93
N LYS A 163 -16.40 12.77 3.64
CA LYS A 163 -17.02 13.60 2.58
C LYS A 163 -18.55 13.46 2.49
N THR A 164 -19.12 12.36 3.02
CA THR A 164 -20.56 12.16 3.11
C THR A 164 -21.07 12.20 4.56
N GLY A 165 -20.19 12.51 5.53
CA GLY A 165 -20.49 12.55 6.95
C GLY A 165 -20.61 11.18 7.62
N ARG A 166 -20.54 10.08 6.87
CA ARG A 166 -20.58 8.70 7.39
C ARG A 166 -19.76 7.74 6.52
N GLY A 167 -19.14 6.80 7.15
CA GLY A 167 -18.40 5.69 6.55
C GLY A 167 -18.32 4.55 7.56
N TRP A 168 -17.11 4.12 7.87
CA TRP A 168 -16.83 3.22 8.99
C TRP A 168 -17.16 3.88 10.33
N TYR A 169 -17.02 5.19 10.38
CA TYR A 169 -17.38 6.05 11.51
C TYR A 169 -18.48 7.04 11.15
N ASP A 170 -19.12 7.57 12.17
CA ASP A 170 -20.09 8.67 12.03
C ASP A 170 -19.37 10.00 12.34
N TYR A 171 -19.40 10.93 11.39
CA TYR A 171 -18.76 12.24 11.47
C TYR A 171 -19.78 13.39 11.60
N ARG A 172 -21.06 13.07 11.79
CA ARG A 172 -22.11 14.07 11.96
C ARG A 172 -22.02 14.75 13.33
N ASP A 173 -22.56 15.94 13.43
CA ASP A 173 -22.56 16.69 14.69
C ASP A 173 -23.22 15.87 15.81
N GLY A 174 -22.52 15.81 16.96
CA GLY A 174 -22.97 15.03 18.11
C GLY A 174 -22.68 13.53 18.08
N ALA A 175 -22.10 12.99 17.00
CA ALA A 175 -21.72 11.60 16.95
C ALA A 175 -20.58 11.30 17.94
N VAL A 176 -20.71 10.18 18.68
CA VAL A 176 -19.68 9.71 19.62
C VAL A 176 -18.91 8.58 18.94
N PRO A 177 -17.57 8.71 18.77
CA PRO A 177 -16.77 7.61 18.22
C PRO A 177 -16.86 6.36 19.10
N PRO A 178 -16.94 5.15 18.52
CA PRO A 178 -16.92 3.92 19.31
C PRO A 178 -15.59 3.79 20.06
N ALA A 179 -15.66 3.35 21.32
CA ALA A 179 -14.46 3.10 22.11
C ALA A 179 -13.80 1.79 21.66
N PRO A 180 -12.46 1.75 21.48
CA PRO A 180 -11.76 0.52 21.17
C PRO A 180 -11.70 -0.43 22.37
N ARG A 181 -11.61 -1.72 22.11
CA ARG A 181 -11.16 -2.69 23.09
C ARG A 181 -9.63 -2.63 23.14
N GLU A 182 -9.09 -2.01 24.18
CA GLU A 182 -7.65 -1.83 24.39
C GLU A 182 -7.00 -3.07 25.02
N ASP A 183 -7.05 -4.19 24.29
CA ASP A 183 -6.45 -5.46 24.69
C ASP A 183 -5.09 -5.62 23.97
N PRO A 184 -3.95 -5.56 24.73
CA PRO A 184 -2.63 -5.60 24.11
C PRO A 184 -2.32 -6.92 23.35
N ALA A 185 -2.87 -8.05 23.79
CA ALA A 185 -2.64 -9.33 23.14
C ALA A 185 -3.40 -9.40 21.80
N LEU A 186 -4.66 -8.98 21.79
CA LEU A 186 -5.46 -8.87 20.57
C LEU A 186 -4.83 -7.84 19.61
N GLY A 187 -4.47 -6.66 20.13
CA GLY A 187 -3.85 -5.61 19.32
C GLY A 187 -2.53 -6.05 18.68
N SER A 188 -1.70 -6.79 19.43
CA SER A 188 -0.44 -7.35 18.87
C SER A 188 -0.71 -8.35 17.75
N SER A 189 -1.71 -9.23 17.90
CA SER A 189 -2.07 -10.19 16.84
C SER A 189 -2.58 -9.50 15.57
N ILE A 190 -3.37 -8.43 15.71
CA ILE A 190 -3.84 -7.59 14.59
C ILE A 190 -2.66 -6.94 13.87
N LEU A 191 -1.79 -6.27 14.61
CA LEU A 191 -0.61 -5.62 14.06
C LEU A 191 0.31 -6.63 13.35
N GLU A 192 0.58 -7.77 13.97
CA GLU A 192 1.44 -8.82 13.40
C GLU A 192 0.90 -9.34 12.06
N ARG A 193 -0.40 -9.56 11.96
CA ARG A 193 -1.05 -10.04 10.73
C ARG A 193 -0.94 -9.02 9.61
N ILE A 194 -1.32 -7.77 9.86
CA ILE A 194 -1.27 -6.69 8.87
C ILE A 194 0.18 -6.41 8.47
N LEU A 195 1.10 -6.32 9.44
CA LEU A 195 2.51 -6.03 9.17
C LEU A 195 3.20 -7.15 8.37
N ALA A 196 2.92 -8.42 8.67
CA ALA A 196 3.48 -9.54 7.92
C ALA A 196 3.11 -9.47 6.43
N MET A 197 1.86 -9.13 6.13
CA MET A 197 1.39 -8.95 4.75
C MET A 197 2.02 -7.74 4.07
N LEU A 198 2.16 -6.62 4.78
CA LEU A 198 2.84 -5.42 4.26
C LEU A 198 4.32 -5.68 3.94
N ILE A 199 5.03 -6.35 4.84
CA ILE A 199 6.43 -6.75 4.64
C ILE A 199 6.54 -7.70 3.46
N ASN A 200 5.69 -8.72 3.40
CA ASN A 200 5.69 -9.68 2.30
C ASN A 200 5.51 -8.98 0.95
N GLU A 201 4.59 -8.01 0.86
CA GLU A 201 4.33 -7.27 -0.36
C GLU A 201 5.50 -6.34 -0.73
N ALA A 202 6.15 -5.69 0.25
CA ALA A 202 7.31 -4.86 0.02
C ALA A 202 8.50 -5.70 -0.52
N VAL A 203 8.76 -6.86 0.09
CA VAL A 203 9.80 -7.80 -0.37
C VAL A 203 9.46 -8.37 -1.74
N ASP A 204 8.19 -8.63 -2.02
CA ASP A 204 7.73 -9.11 -3.32
C ASP A 204 7.89 -8.05 -4.41
N ALA A 205 7.67 -6.76 -4.08
CA ALA A 205 7.94 -5.67 -5.00
C ALA A 205 9.44 -5.56 -5.36
N VAL A 206 10.35 -5.81 -4.41
CA VAL A 206 11.79 -5.95 -4.72
C VAL A 206 12.05 -7.15 -5.62
N PHE A 207 11.46 -8.30 -5.31
CA PHE A 207 11.61 -9.53 -6.11
C PHE A 207 11.24 -9.34 -7.59
N TRP A 208 10.18 -8.60 -7.85
CA TRP A 208 9.70 -8.29 -9.20
C TRP A 208 10.39 -7.07 -9.84
N GLY A 209 11.37 -6.47 -9.18
CA GLY A 209 12.10 -5.32 -9.72
C GLY A 209 11.24 -4.06 -9.89
N VAL A 210 10.21 -3.90 -9.05
CA VAL A 210 9.33 -2.71 -9.10
C VAL A 210 10.09 -1.47 -8.71
N ALA A 211 10.90 -1.55 -7.64
CA ALA A 211 11.75 -0.48 -7.18
C ALA A 211 12.90 -1.04 -6.31
N THR A 212 13.86 -0.19 -5.99
CA THR A 212 14.93 -0.53 -5.04
C THR A 212 14.37 -0.64 -3.60
N PRO A 213 15.01 -1.40 -2.70
CA PRO A 213 14.62 -1.45 -1.29
C PRO A 213 14.54 -0.05 -0.63
N ALA A 214 15.48 0.83 -0.97
CA ALA A 214 15.53 2.21 -0.47
C ALA A 214 14.35 3.05 -0.98
N ASP A 215 14.01 2.93 -2.27
CA ASP A 215 12.87 3.64 -2.85
C ASP A 215 11.54 3.15 -2.27
N ILE A 216 11.41 1.85 -2.00
CA ILE A 216 10.22 1.27 -1.35
C ILE A 216 10.05 1.86 0.05
N ASP A 217 11.09 1.84 0.86
CA ASP A 217 11.04 2.41 2.21
C ASP A 217 10.70 3.91 2.19
N LEU A 218 11.37 4.65 1.31
CA LEU A 218 11.14 6.09 1.14
C LEU A 218 9.71 6.39 0.67
N ALA A 219 9.19 5.59 -0.28
CA ALA A 219 7.83 5.72 -0.80
C ALA A 219 6.78 5.53 0.29
N MET A 220 6.91 4.50 1.13
CA MET A 220 5.95 4.22 2.19
C MET A 220 5.99 5.28 3.31
N VAL A 221 7.17 5.76 3.67
CA VAL A 221 7.31 6.82 4.69
C VAL A 221 6.81 8.18 4.18
N LYS A 222 7.17 8.57 2.94
CA LYS A 222 6.86 9.91 2.41
C LYS A 222 5.53 9.98 1.66
N GLY A 223 5.04 8.86 1.13
CA GLY A 223 3.80 8.81 0.35
C GLY A 223 2.55 8.53 1.19
N VAL A 224 2.67 7.71 2.25
CA VAL A 224 1.52 7.32 3.08
C VAL A 224 1.78 7.47 4.59
N ASN A 225 2.85 8.18 4.97
CA ASN A 225 3.21 8.49 6.35
C ASN A 225 3.33 7.25 7.26
N TYR A 226 3.86 6.17 6.75
CA TYR A 226 4.18 5.02 7.58
C TYR A 226 5.27 5.38 8.59
N PRO A 227 5.23 4.84 9.80
CA PRO A 227 6.18 5.21 10.85
C PRO A 227 7.61 4.81 10.52
N LYS A 228 7.76 3.77 9.67
CA LYS A 228 9.03 3.19 9.26
C LYS A 228 8.90 2.58 7.85
N GLY A 229 10.03 2.50 7.11
CA GLY A 229 10.11 1.72 5.88
C GLY A 229 9.88 0.24 6.15
N LEU A 230 9.20 -0.44 5.24
CA LEU A 230 8.80 -1.84 5.45
C LEU A 230 9.97 -2.83 5.30
N ILE A 231 10.96 -2.51 4.46
CA ILE A 231 12.21 -3.30 4.37
C ILE A 231 13.04 -3.12 5.64
N ALA A 232 13.18 -1.88 6.13
CA ALA A 232 13.82 -1.60 7.41
C ALA A 232 13.13 -2.35 8.57
N TRP A 233 11.80 -2.37 8.55
CA TRP A 233 11.02 -3.09 9.57
C TRP A 233 11.22 -4.60 9.49
N ALA A 234 11.28 -5.14 8.27
CA ALA A 234 11.56 -6.56 8.04
C ALA A 234 12.95 -6.97 8.58
N GLU A 235 13.96 -6.11 8.39
CA GLU A 235 15.33 -6.37 8.88
C GLU A 235 15.43 -6.31 10.41
N GLU A 236 14.74 -5.37 11.05
CA GLU A 236 14.68 -5.30 12.51
C GLU A 236 13.93 -6.49 13.13
N LEU A 237 12.82 -6.91 12.51
CA LEU A 237 12.04 -8.07 12.93
C LEU A 237 12.80 -9.39 12.69
N GLY A 238 13.60 -9.40 11.64
CA GLY A 238 14.20 -10.59 11.05
C GLY A 238 13.29 -11.25 10.01
N TYR A 239 13.84 -11.49 8.80
CA TYR A 239 13.10 -12.10 7.68
C TYR A 239 12.54 -13.48 8.03
N ARG A 240 13.20 -14.25 8.92
CA ARG A 240 12.70 -15.53 9.42
C ARG A 240 11.38 -15.37 10.16
N VAL A 241 11.27 -14.40 11.07
CA VAL A 241 10.05 -14.14 11.83
C VAL A 241 8.91 -13.68 10.89
N ALA A 242 9.23 -12.81 9.93
CA ALA A 242 8.25 -12.39 8.93
C ALA A 242 7.74 -13.59 8.09
N LEU A 243 8.64 -14.50 7.68
CA LEU A 243 8.26 -15.71 6.97
C LEU A 243 7.37 -16.62 7.80
N GLU A 244 7.75 -16.91 9.06
CA GLU A 244 6.98 -17.76 9.96
C GLU A 244 5.55 -17.25 10.19
N ARG A 245 5.39 -15.91 10.27
CA ARG A 245 4.06 -15.29 10.35
C ARG A 245 3.23 -15.52 9.08
N MET A 246 3.85 -15.35 7.90
CA MET A 246 3.19 -15.61 6.62
C MET A 246 2.80 -17.08 6.45
N GLU A 247 3.69 -18.00 6.81
CA GLU A 247 3.44 -19.45 6.72
C GLU A 247 2.33 -19.90 7.68
N ARG A 248 2.24 -19.32 8.87
CA ARG A 248 1.14 -19.55 9.81
C ARG A 248 -0.19 -19.13 9.21
N LEU A 249 -0.28 -17.91 8.65
CA LEU A 249 -1.48 -17.43 7.96
C LEU A 249 -1.85 -18.31 6.77
N GLN A 250 -0.87 -18.71 5.96
CA GLN A 250 -1.12 -19.60 4.83
C GLN A 250 -1.61 -20.98 5.27
N ALA A 251 -1.07 -21.53 6.35
CA ALA A 251 -1.51 -22.82 6.90
C ALA A 251 -2.92 -22.75 7.49
N GLU A 252 -3.27 -21.63 8.15
CA GLU A 252 -4.60 -21.42 8.76
C GLU A 252 -5.70 -21.23 7.72
N TYR A 253 -5.44 -20.36 6.72
CA TYR A 253 -6.47 -19.98 5.74
C TYR A 253 -6.45 -20.82 4.46
N ALA A 254 -5.34 -21.47 4.16
CA ALA A 254 -5.10 -22.25 2.92
C ALA A 254 -5.38 -21.43 1.63
N GLU A 255 -5.15 -20.11 1.68
CA GLU A 255 -5.37 -19.19 0.57
C GLU A 255 -4.04 -18.68 -0.02
N ASP A 256 -3.96 -18.58 -1.35
CA ASP A 256 -2.82 -17.99 -2.08
C ASP A 256 -2.53 -16.54 -1.71
N ARG A 257 -3.52 -15.83 -1.17
CA ARG A 257 -3.33 -14.47 -0.65
C ARG A 257 -2.20 -14.38 0.37
N TYR A 258 -1.98 -15.42 1.16
CA TYR A 258 -0.93 -15.51 2.18
C TYR A 258 0.36 -16.18 1.69
N ARG A 259 0.50 -16.38 0.38
CA ARG A 259 1.71 -16.94 -0.22
C ARG A 259 2.93 -16.06 0.09
N PRO A 260 3.97 -16.59 0.79
CA PRO A 260 5.20 -15.85 1.02
C PRO A 260 5.94 -15.58 -0.30
N SER A 261 6.51 -14.37 -0.42
CA SER A 261 7.38 -14.03 -1.54
C SER A 261 8.57 -14.99 -1.64
N PRO A 262 8.96 -15.44 -2.85
CA PRO A 262 10.16 -16.23 -3.04
C PRO A 262 11.43 -15.57 -2.46
N LEU A 263 11.53 -14.25 -2.55
CA LEU A 263 12.66 -13.51 -2.00
C LEU A 263 12.64 -13.53 -0.46
N LEU A 264 11.46 -13.41 0.18
CA LEU A 264 11.34 -13.53 1.63
C LEU A 264 11.84 -14.90 2.12
N ARG A 265 11.48 -15.99 1.43
CA ARG A 265 11.98 -17.34 1.75
C ARG A 265 13.50 -17.43 1.61
N ARG A 266 14.07 -16.87 0.54
CA ARG A 266 15.54 -16.87 0.31
C ARG A 266 16.28 -16.10 1.41
N LEU A 267 15.80 -14.90 1.77
CA LEU A 267 16.40 -14.08 2.81
C LEU A 267 16.32 -14.74 4.20
N ALA A 268 15.17 -15.34 4.53
CA ALA A 268 15.00 -16.08 5.78
C ALA A 268 15.92 -17.29 5.88
N ALA A 269 16.18 -17.97 4.76
CA ALA A 269 17.08 -19.14 4.72
C ALA A 269 18.56 -18.77 4.78
N SER A 270 18.97 -17.69 4.09
CA SER A 270 20.37 -17.27 3.97
C SER A 270 20.84 -16.38 5.12
N GLY A 271 19.93 -15.74 5.87
CA GLY A 271 20.27 -14.66 6.79
C GLY A 271 20.74 -13.39 6.08
N GLY A 272 20.41 -13.24 4.78
CA GLY A 272 20.80 -12.09 3.98
C GLY A 272 20.03 -10.81 4.34
N THR A 273 20.47 -9.68 3.79
CA THR A 273 19.88 -8.35 3.95
C THR A 273 19.62 -7.72 2.59
N LEU A 274 18.65 -6.79 2.50
CA LEU A 274 18.34 -6.02 1.29
C LEU A 274 18.91 -4.59 1.36
N ARG A 275 19.33 -4.14 2.54
CA ARG A 275 19.85 -2.78 2.77
C ARG A 275 21.38 -2.74 2.88
N GLY A 276 22.04 -3.82 2.47
CA GLY A 276 23.46 -4.11 2.44
C GLY A 276 24.44 -2.98 2.67
#